data_5a3e7a63918b6269bd1303c74b224f96
#
_entry.id   5a3e7a63918b6269bd1303c74b224f96
#
_cell.length_a   1.000
_cell.length_b   1.000
_cell.length_c   1.000
_cell.angle_alpha   90.00
_cell.angle_beta   90.00
_cell.angle_gamma   90.00
#
_symmetry.space_group_name_H-M   'P 1'
#
loop_
_entity.id
_entity.type
_entity.pdbx_description
1 polymer ?
#
loop_
_entity_poly.entity_id
_entity_poly.type
_entity_poly.pdbx_seq_one_letter_code
_entity_poly.pdbx_strand_id
1 'polypeptide(L)'
;MEEARVRLGGRVIVVTGAASGIGAACVERCLAEGASVVQVDVQPCKEVPGRAIVVLGDVSAPDTWAEVRSRGRDELGPIDGLVSNAGFADVKPAHELPHQSWQRQLDVNLTAAFLGFQALYDDLAAGAGSVVLMSSVHALAGLPGHPAYAATKGALVALGRQLAVEYGGSIRVNTVLPGPIETAMWDRVDAEGREQSARATAIGRLGQPDEVAQAVAFLLSAEASYVTAASLVVDGGWSAAKDSA
;
A
#
# COMPACT_ATOMS: atom_id res chain seq x y z
N MET A 1 10.98 14.32 24.45
CA MET A 1 11.25 13.27 23.43
C MET A 1 10.24 12.18 23.70
N GLU A 2 9.26 12.05 22.81
CA GLU A 2 8.32 10.94 22.86
C GLU A 2 9.09 9.66 22.57
N GLU A 3 9.11 8.70 23.49
CA GLU A 3 9.71 7.39 23.22
C GLU A 3 9.05 6.82 21.97
N ALA A 4 9.86 6.51 20.96
CA ALA A 4 9.35 5.90 19.73
C ALA A 4 8.56 4.64 20.10
N ARG A 5 7.27 4.62 19.82
CA ARG A 5 6.41 3.46 20.09
C ARG A 5 6.89 2.28 19.24
N VAL A 6 7.41 1.26 19.89
CA VAL A 6 7.90 0.03 19.24
C VAL A 6 6.72 -0.94 19.06
N ARG A 7 5.77 -0.59 18.15
CA ARG A 7 4.55 -1.39 17.91
C ARG A 7 4.79 -2.63 17.05
N LEU A 8 5.88 -2.63 16.27
CA LEU A 8 6.20 -3.66 15.29
C LEU A 8 7.48 -4.43 15.65
N GLY A 9 7.91 -4.36 16.92
CA GLY A 9 9.14 -4.99 17.40
C GLY A 9 9.20 -6.47 17.08
N GLY A 10 10.29 -6.90 16.40
CA GLY A 10 10.54 -8.29 16.04
C GLY A 10 9.76 -8.80 14.83
N ARG A 11 8.89 -8.00 14.21
CA ARG A 11 8.15 -8.40 13.00
C ARG A 11 8.98 -8.22 11.73
N VAL A 12 8.71 -9.06 10.74
CA VAL A 12 9.28 -8.96 9.39
C VAL A 12 8.17 -8.55 8.42
N ILE A 13 8.31 -7.36 7.83
CA ILE A 13 7.29 -6.77 6.97
C ILE A 13 7.81 -6.63 5.54
N VAL A 14 7.06 -7.14 4.56
CA VAL A 14 7.31 -6.89 3.14
C VAL A 14 6.57 -5.62 2.71
N VAL A 15 7.27 -4.70 2.06
CA VAL A 15 6.68 -3.48 1.49
C VAL A 15 7.00 -3.41 0.00
N THR A 16 5.96 -3.37 -0.83
CA THR A 16 6.12 -3.22 -2.30
C THR A 16 5.93 -1.77 -2.74
N GLY A 17 6.60 -1.37 -3.84
CA GLY A 17 6.67 0.04 -4.24
C GLY A 17 7.49 0.86 -3.24
N ALA A 18 8.55 0.26 -2.71
CA ALA A 18 9.31 0.74 -1.56
C ALA A 18 10.29 1.89 -1.89
N ALA A 19 10.58 2.14 -3.17
CA ALA A 19 11.58 3.12 -3.58
C ALA A 19 11.15 4.58 -3.38
N SER A 20 9.84 4.86 -3.30
CA SER A 20 9.34 6.24 -3.23
C SER A 20 7.96 6.37 -2.57
N GLY A 21 7.54 7.61 -2.33
CA GLY A 21 6.19 7.96 -1.91
C GLY A 21 5.72 7.24 -0.65
N ILE A 22 4.48 6.74 -0.68
CA ILE A 22 3.86 6.05 0.46
C ILE A 22 4.63 4.77 0.84
N GLY A 23 5.14 4.03 -0.15
CA GLY A 23 5.91 2.80 0.12
C GLY A 23 7.19 3.09 0.89
N ALA A 24 7.97 4.08 0.49
CA ALA A 24 9.18 4.49 1.21
C ALA A 24 8.85 4.97 2.63
N ALA A 25 7.79 5.76 2.80
CA ALA A 25 7.34 6.18 4.13
C ALA A 25 6.89 5.00 5.00
N CYS A 26 6.24 3.98 4.42
CA CYS A 26 5.91 2.74 5.14
C CYS A 26 7.16 2.00 5.59
N VAL A 27 8.21 1.92 4.75
CA VAL A 27 9.50 1.33 5.12
C VAL A 27 10.09 2.06 6.32
N GLU A 28 10.26 3.38 6.21
CA GLU A 28 10.82 4.21 7.28
C GLU A 28 10.02 4.07 8.59
N ARG A 29 8.70 4.09 8.50
CA ARG A 29 7.80 3.95 9.66
C ARG A 29 7.92 2.56 10.30
N CYS A 30 7.89 1.49 9.52
CA CYS A 30 8.01 0.13 10.05
C CYS A 30 9.35 -0.08 10.77
N LEU A 31 10.45 0.41 10.19
CA LEU A 31 11.78 0.35 10.81
C LEU A 31 11.84 1.16 12.11
N ALA A 32 11.30 2.39 12.12
CA ALA A 32 11.25 3.24 13.31
C ALA A 32 10.41 2.61 14.44
N GLU A 33 9.47 1.73 14.12
CA GLU A 33 8.64 1.01 15.08
C GLU A 33 9.18 -0.40 15.40
N GLY A 34 10.43 -0.71 15.01
CA GLY A 34 11.16 -1.89 15.41
C GLY A 34 10.99 -3.12 14.53
N ALA A 35 10.36 -3.00 13.36
CA ALA A 35 10.29 -4.08 12.38
C ALA A 35 11.62 -4.27 11.62
N SER A 36 11.80 -5.46 11.04
CA SER A 36 12.69 -5.69 9.90
C SER A 36 11.89 -5.60 8.59
N VAL A 37 12.49 -5.08 7.50
CA VAL A 37 11.74 -4.81 6.28
C VAL A 37 12.38 -5.43 5.05
N VAL A 38 11.57 -6.13 4.24
CA VAL A 38 11.90 -6.50 2.86
C VAL A 38 11.31 -5.43 1.94
N GLN A 39 12.19 -4.63 1.33
CA GLN A 39 11.84 -3.60 0.36
C GLN A 39 11.76 -4.21 -1.03
N VAL A 40 10.63 -4.07 -1.73
CA VAL A 40 10.45 -4.61 -3.09
C VAL A 40 10.09 -3.48 -4.05
N ASP A 41 10.90 -3.28 -5.08
CA ASP A 41 10.64 -2.29 -6.13
C ASP A 41 11.38 -2.68 -7.42
N VAL A 42 10.96 -2.11 -8.56
CA VAL A 42 11.69 -2.16 -9.83
C VAL A 42 12.81 -1.13 -9.89
N GLN A 43 12.78 -0.13 -9.01
CA GLN A 43 13.80 0.91 -8.85
C GLN A 43 14.66 0.66 -7.61
N PRO A 44 15.91 1.13 -7.59
CA PRO A 44 16.73 1.08 -6.39
C PRO A 44 16.06 1.79 -5.22
N CYS A 45 15.97 1.11 -4.07
CA CYS A 45 15.49 1.70 -2.84
C CYS A 45 16.61 2.49 -2.15
N LYS A 46 16.23 3.53 -1.39
CA LYS A 46 17.17 4.27 -0.56
C LYS A 46 17.68 3.37 0.58
N GLU A 47 18.94 3.52 0.94
CA GLU A 47 19.44 2.96 2.20
C GLU A 47 18.75 3.66 3.37
N VAL A 48 18.25 2.87 4.29
CA VAL A 48 17.55 3.34 5.50
C VAL A 48 18.20 2.74 6.74
N PRO A 49 18.31 3.49 7.85
CA PRO A 49 18.78 2.93 9.11
C PRO A 49 17.84 1.84 9.61
N GLY A 50 18.38 0.66 9.95
CA GLY A 50 17.62 -0.45 10.47
C GLY A 50 17.89 -1.77 9.73
N ARG A 51 17.16 -2.81 10.12
CA ARG A 51 17.31 -4.14 9.53
C ARG A 51 16.43 -4.27 8.30
N ALA A 52 16.98 -3.97 7.13
CA ALA A 52 16.27 -4.03 5.87
C ALA A 52 17.09 -4.71 4.77
N ILE A 53 16.40 -5.40 3.86
CA ILE A 53 16.96 -5.93 2.61
C ILE A 53 16.18 -5.40 1.42
N VAL A 54 16.79 -5.38 0.24
CA VAL A 54 16.16 -4.94 -1.02
C VAL A 54 16.08 -6.12 -1.98
N VAL A 55 14.90 -6.33 -2.54
CA VAL A 55 14.66 -7.21 -3.69
C VAL A 55 14.25 -6.33 -4.85
N LEU A 56 15.09 -6.27 -5.89
CA LEU A 56 14.78 -5.55 -7.13
C LEU A 56 14.00 -6.50 -8.06
N GLY A 57 12.74 -6.19 -8.30
CA GLY A 57 11.90 -7.04 -9.12
C GLY A 57 10.52 -6.44 -9.42
N ASP A 58 9.92 -6.98 -10.47
CA ASP A 58 8.55 -6.65 -10.84
C ASP A 58 7.57 -7.50 -10.02
N VAL A 59 6.73 -6.85 -9.22
CA VAL A 59 5.75 -7.53 -8.37
C VAL A 59 4.68 -8.33 -9.14
N SER A 60 4.54 -8.10 -10.45
CA SER A 60 3.66 -8.90 -11.31
C SER A 60 4.31 -10.21 -11.77
N ALA A 61 5.60 -10.42 -11.48
CA ALA A 61 6.34 -11.63 -11.83
C ALA A 61 6.40 -12.60 -10.63
N PRO A 62 5.98 -13.87 -10.78
CA PRO A 62 6.04 -14.86 -9.69
C PRO A 62 7.46 -15.08 -9.13
N ASP A 63 8.49 -14.99 -9.96
CA ASP A 63 9.88 -15.18 -9.56
C ASP A 63 10.34 -14.13 -8.53
N THR A 64 9.84 -12.89 -8.65
CA THR A 64 10.09 -11.84 -7.64
C THR A 64 9.59 -12.28 -6.27
N TRP A 65 8.42 -12.88 -6.19
CA TRP A 65 7.86 -13.33 -4.92
C TRP A 65 8.59 -14.55 -4.35
N ALA A 66 9.11 -15.44 -5.21
CA ALA A 66 9.96 -16.54 -4.77
C ALA A 66 11.25 -16.01 -4.10
N GLU A 67 11.89 -14.99 -4.69
CA GLU A 67 13.06 -14.32 -4.12
C GLU A 67 12.71 -13.58 -2.81
N VAL A 68 11.62 -12.82 -2.78
CA VAL A 68 11.13 -12.12 -1.58
C VAL A 68 10.96 -13.08 -0.42
N ARG A 69 10.29 -14.22 -0.65
CA ARG A 69 10.06 -15.25 0.38
C ARG A 69 11.37 -15.86 0.85
N SER A 70 12.23 -16.32 -0.07
CA SER A 70 13.49 -16.98 0.28
C SER A 70 14.39 -16.04 1.04
N ARG A 71 14.75 -14.90 0.47
CA ARG A 71 15.66 -13.95 1.09
C ARG A 71 15.10 -13.34 2.38
N GLY A 72 13.80 -13.03 2.40
CA GLY A 72 13.14 -12.51 3.59
C GLY A 72 13.30 -13.47 4.77
N ARG A 73 13.03 -14.76 4.56
CA ARG A 73 13.15 -15.80 5.60
C ARG A 73 14.59 -16.04 6.01
N ASP A 74 15.51 -16.11 5.06
CA ASP A 74 16.91 -16.47 5.30
C ASP A 74 17.66 -15.34 6.03
N GLU A 75 17.39 -14.08 5.66
CA GLU A 75 18.11 -12.91 6.18
C GLU A 75 17.41 -12.23 7.37
N LEU A 76 16.07 -12.25 7.42
CA LEU A 76 15.29 -11.52 8.42
C LEU A 76 14.46 -12.42 9.34
N GLY A 77 14.01 -13.58 8.86
CA GLY A 77 13.14 -14.50 9.58
C GLY A 77 11.76 -14.63 8.94
N PRO A 78 10.84 -15.38 9.58
CA PRO A 78 9.47 -15.57 9.07
C PRO A 78 8.77 -14.24 8.82
N ILE A 79 7.99 -14.17 7.73
CA ILE A 79 7.33 -12.92 7.29
C ILE A 79 5.98 -12.78 7.99
N ASP A 80 5.83 -11.73 8.79
CA ASP A 80 4.62 -11.46 9.58
C ASP A 80 3.66 -10.47 8.93
N GLY A 81 4.11 -9.73 7.92
CA GLY A 81 3.27 -8.71 7.32
C GLY A 81 3.57 -8.40 5.87
N LEU A 82 2.53 -7.95 5.16
CA LEU A 82 2.60 -7.50 3.78
C LEU A 82 1.92 -6.14 3.62
N VAL A 83 2.65 -5.16 3.10
CA VAL A 83 2.11 -3.90 2.57
C VAL A 83 2.16 -3.98 1.05
N SER A 84 1.05 -4.34 0.42
CA SER A 84 0.90 -4.37 -1.04
C SER A 84 0.57 -2.96 -1.54
N ASN A 85 1.62 -2.17 -1.79
CA ASN A 85 1.53 -0.76 -2.14
C ASN A 85 1.92 -0.46 -3.59
N ALA A 86 2.76 -1.26 -4.23
CA ALA A 86 3.17 -1.04 -5.62
C ALA A 86 1.97 -0.79 -6.54
N GLY A 87 2.07 0.24 -7.37
CA GLY A 87 1.01 0.58 -8.30
C GLY A 87 1.30 1.86 -9.08
N PHE A 88 0.63 2.00 -10.21
CA PHE A 88 0.71 3.19 -11.06
C PHE A 88 -0.61 3.44 -11.78
N ALA A 89 -0.76 4.63 -12.35
CA ALA A 89 -1.85 5.01 -13.22
C ALA A 89 -1.31 5.50 -14.58
N ASP A 90 -1.87 5.00 -15.67
CA ASP A 90 -1.77 5.63 -17.00
C ASP A 90 -3.07 6.40 -17.22
N VAL A 91 -2.97 7.72 -17.21
CA VAL A 91 -4.13 8.62 -17.19
C VAL A 91 -4.57 8.89 -18.63
N LYS A 92 -5.67 8.22 -19.03
CA LYS A 92 -6.32 8.36 -20.34
C LYS A 92 -7.80 8.09 -20.24
N PRO A 93 -8.64 8.76 -21.05
CA PRO A 93 -10.07 8.39 -21.19
C PRO A 93 -10.22 6.91 -21.58
N ALA A 94 -11.30 6.27 -21.13
CA ALA A 94 -11.49 4.84 -21.31
C ALA A 94 -11.41 4.38 -22.79
N HIS A 95 -11.90 5.19 -23.73
CA HIS A 95 -11.90 4.88 -25.17
C HIS A 95 -10.51 5.05 -25.83
N GLU A 96 -9.56 5.71 -25.15
CA GLU A 96 -8.20 5.94 -25.63
C GLU A 96 -7.15 5.09 -24.91
N LEU A 97 -7.52 4.44 -23.79
CA LEU A 97 -6.61 3.63 -23.02
C LEU A 97 -6.26 2.34 -23.78
N PRO A 98 -4.99 2.12 -24.17
CA PRO A 98 -4.60 0.88 -24.85
C PRO A 98 -4.85 -0.34 -23.96
N HIS A 99 -5.31 -1.44 -24.57
CA HIS A 99 -5.54 -2.70 -23.85
C HIS A 99 -4.27 -3.17 -23.10
N GLN A 100 -3.08 -3.00 -23.68
CA GLN A 100 -1.82 -3.34 -23.03
C GLN A 100 -1.61 -2.54 -21.73
N SER A 101 -1.92 -1.24 -21.73
CA SER A 101 -1.81 -0.41 -20.53
C SER A 101 -2.88 -0.78 -19.48
N TRP A 102 -4.09 -1.08 -19.92
CA TRP A 102 -5.13 -1.64 -19.04
C TRP A 102 -4.63 -2.90 -18.33
N GLN A 103 -4.15 -3.89 -19.11
CA GLN A 103 -3.67 -5.15 -18.56
C GLN A 103 -2.48 -4.94 -17.61
N ARG A 104 -1.53 -4.09 -17.98
CA ARG A 104 -0.38 -3.79 -17.12
C ARG A 104 -0.78 -3.18 -15.77
N GLN A 105 -1.79 -2.32 -15.75
CA GLN A 105 -2.32 -1.79 -14.50
C GLN A 105 -3.01 -2.87 -13.66
N LEU A 106 -3.75 -3.79 -14.28
CA LEU A 106 -4.31 -4.95 -13.56
C LEU A 106 -3.20 -5.82 -12.97
N ASP A 107 -2.16 -6.11 -13.73
CA ASP A 107 -1.06 -7.00 -13.30
C ASP A 107 -0.31 -6.41 -12.10
N VAL A 108 0.03 -5.12 -12.15
CA VAL A 108 0.81 -4.47 -11.10
C VAL A 108 -0.04 -4.09 -9.89
N ASN A 109 -1.22 -3.47 -10.12
CA ASN A 109 -1.99 -2.90 -9.02
C ASN A 109 -2.86 -3.93 -8.29
N LEU A 110 -3.24 -5.03 -8.96
CA LEU A 110 -4.18 -6.02 -8.43
C LEU A 110 -3.60 -7.43 -8.36
N THR A 111 -3.16 -7.98 -9.51
CA THR A 111 -2.64 -9.37 -9.56
C THR A 111 -1.44 -9.55 -8.64
N ALA A 112 -0.56 -8.55 -8.55
CA ALA A 112 0.58 -8.58 -7.64
C ALA A 112 0.19 -8.71 -6.17
N ALA A 113 -0.91 -8.11 -5.73
CA ALA A 113 -1.41 -8.26 -4.36
C ALA A 113 -1.83 -9.71 -4.06
N PHE A 114 -2.49 -10.36 -5.02
CA PHE A 114 -2.85 -11.76 -4.93
C PHE A 114 -1.61 -12.67 -4.92
N LEU A 115 -0.66 -12.45 -5.84
CA LEU A 115 0.60 -13.22 -5.91
C LEU A 115 1.40 -13.10 -4.60
N GLY A 116 1.49 -11.88 -4.05
CA GLY A 116 2.18 -11.64 -2.78
C GLY A 116 1.52 -12.34 -1.61
N PHE A 117 0.20 -12.27 -1.51
CA PHE A 117 -0.53 -13.02 -0.49
C PHE A 117 -0.30 -14.53 -0.62
N GLN A 118 -0.41 -15.08 -1.84
CA GLN A 118 -0.21 -16.51 -2.09
C GLN A 118 1.21 -16.97 -1.74
N ALA A 119 2.23 -16.21 -2.13
CA ALA A 119 3.63 -16.56 -1.90
C ALA A 119 4.01 -16.54 -0.40
N LEU A 120 3.39 -15.64 0.37
CA LEU A 120 3.71 -15.42 1.79
C LEU A 120 2.73 -16.11 2.75
N TYR A 121 1.73 -16.80 2.23
CA TYR A 121 0.62 -17.37 3.01
C TYR A 121 1.07 -18.21 4.21
N ASP A 122 2.01 -19.14 4.00
CA ASP A 122 2.45 -20.05 5.07
C ASP A 122 3.04 -19.31 6.27
N ASP A 123 3.85 -18.27 6.02
CA ASP A 123 4.47 -17.47 7.07
C ASP A 123 3.44 -16.58 7.77
N LEU A 124 2.60 -15.89 6.99
CA LEU A 124 1.53 -15.05 7.51
C LEU A 124 0.57 -15.86 8.39
N ALA A 125 0.17 -17.05 7.96
CA ALA A 125 -0.75 -17.91 8.71
C ALA A 125 -0.13 -18.43 10.02
N ALA A 126 1.17 -18.74 10.01
CA ALA A 126 1.88 -19.23 11.19
C ALA A 126 2.14 -18.12 12.22
N GLY A 127 2.34 -16.87 11.78
CA GLY A 127 2.71 -15.72 12.61
C GLY A 127 1.54 -14.84 13.06
N ALA A 128 0.29 -15.24 12.89
CA ALA A 128 -0.87 -14.35 13.06
C ALA A 128 -0.70 -13.05 12.25
N GLY A 129 -0.45 -13.21 10.96
CA GLY A 129 0.00 -12.18 10.05
C GLY A 129 -0.99 -11.03 9.83
N SER A 130 -0.49 -9.94 9.28
CA SER A 130 -1.30 -8.80 8.89
C SER A 130 -0.97 -8.31 7.49
N VAL A 131 -1.99 -8.16 6.65
CA VAL A 131 -1.88 -7.69 5.28
C VAL A 131 -2.60 -6.36 5.14
N VAL A 132 -1.92 -5.39 4.55
CA VAL A 132 -2.49 -4.08 4.18
C VAL A 132 -2.42 -3.92 2.67
N LEU A 133 -3.59 -3.82 2.03
CA LEU A 133 -3.72 -3.55 0.61
C LEU A 133 -3.87 -2.04 0.38
N MET A 134 -2.98 -1.44 -0.40
CA MET A 134 -3.02 -0.01 -0.71
C MET A 134 -3.97 0.25 -1.89
N SER A 135 -5.20 0.64 -1.55
CA SER A 135 -6.21 1.08 -2.52
C SER A 135 -6.08 2.59 -2.79
N SER A 136 -7.17 3.29 -2.94
CA SER A 136 -7.27 4.75 -3.15
C SER A 136 -8.72 5.19 -2.97
N VAL A 137 -8.95 6.48 -2.76
CA VAL A 137 -10.29 7.10 -2.88
C VAL A 137 -10.91 6.92 -4.27
N HIS A 138 -10.11 6.59 -5.30
CA HIS A 138 -10.62 6.16 -6.62
C HIS A 138 -11.46 4.88 -6.58
N ALA A 139 -11.43 4.12 -5.48
CA ALA A 139 -12.34 3.00 -5.24
C ALA A 139 -13.76 3.47 -4.86
N LEU A 140 -13.92 4.71 -4.44
CA LEU A 140 -15.17 5.31 -3.94
C LEU A 140 -15.74 6.34 -4.91
N ALA A 141 -14.88 7.06 -5.63
CA ALA A 141 -15.28 8.15 -6.52
C ALA A 141 -14.53 8.07 -7.86
N GLY A 142 -15.25 8.29 -8.94
CA GLY A 142 -14.67 8.35 -10.29
C GLY A 142 -13.99 9.68 -10.55
N LEU A 143 -12.76 9.62 -11.08
CA LEU A 143 -12.03 10.77 -11.60
C LEU A 143 -11.76 10.56 -13.09
N PRO A 144 -11.89 11.59 -13.94
CA PRO A 144 -11.63 11.47 -15.36
C PRO A 144 -10.25 10.89 -15.67
N GLY A 145 -10.16 10.03 -16.68
CA GLY A 145 -8.89 9.50 -17.16
C GLY A 145 -8.31 8.33 -16.36
N HIS A 146 -9.02 7.78 -15.38
CA HIS A 146 -8.48 6.72 -14.50
C HIS A 146 -9.26 5.38 -14.56
N PRO A 147 -9.71 4.88 -15.72
CA PRO A 147 -10.61 3.73 -15.76
C PRO A 147 -9.99 2.45 -15.19
N ALA A 148 -8.77 2.10 -15.60
CA ALA A 148 -8.07 0.91 -15.10
C ALA A 148 -7.65 1.07 -13.63
N TYR A 149 -7.12 2.24 -13.27
CA TYR A 149 -6.71 2.52 -11.90
C TYR A 149 -7.88 2.38 -10.93
N ALA A 150 -9.00 3.05 -11.20
CA ALA A 150 -10.20 2.96 -10.37
C ALA A 150 -10.73 1.53 -10.25
N ALA A 151 -10.76 0.78 -11.36
CA ALA A 151 -11.16 -0.62 -11.37
C ALA A 151 -10.25 -1.47 -10.46
N THR A 152 -8.91 -1.32 -10.56
CA THR A 152 -7.97 -2.05 -9.71
C THR A 152 -8.11 -1.68 -8.23
N LYS A 153 -8.29 -0.39 -7.92
CA LYS A 153 -8.41 0.07 -6.54
C LYS A 153 -9.74 -0.34 -5.90
N GLY A 154 -10.84 -0.38 -6.66
CA GLY A 154 -12.10 -0.98 -6.22
C GLY A 154 -11.99 -2.49 -6.00
N ALA A 155 -11.30 -3.20 -6.90
CA ALA A 155 -11.06 -4.64 -6.77
C ALA A 155 -10.22 -5.00 -5.53
N LEU A 156 -9.23 -4.18 -5.15
CA LEU A 156 -8.46 -4.40 -3.91
C LEU A 156 -9.34 -4.32 -2.65
N VAL A 157 -10.34 -3.45 -2.62
CA VAL A 157 -11.31 -3.39 -1.50
C VAL A 157 -12.11 -4.68 -1.40
N ALA A 158 -12.58 -5.20 -2.54
CA ALA A 158 -13.31 -6.47 -2.59
C ALA A 158 -12.42 -7.67 -2.21
N LEU A 159 -11.19 -7.72 -2.75
CA LEU A 159 -10.20 -8.75 -2.43
C LEU A 159 -9.85 -8.75 -0.94
N GLY A 160 -9.63 -7.57 -0.35
CA GLY A 160 -9.31 -7.44 1.07
C GLY A 160 -10.39 -8.03 1.97
N ARG A 161 -11.66 -7.77 1.67
CA ARG A 161 -12.80 -8.36 2.38
C ARG A 161 -12.87 -9.87 2.21
N GLN A 162 -12.66 -10.37 0.99
CA GLN A 162 -12.68 -11.81 0.70
C GLN A 162 -11.58 -12.53 1.50
N LEU A 163 -10.34 -12.06 1.42
CA LEU A 163 -9.22 -12.66 2.14
C LEU A 163 -9.41 -12.60 3.66
N ALA A 164 -9.94 -11.49 4.18
CA ALA A 164 -10.21 -11.32 5.61
C ALA A 164 -11.24 -12.34 6.12
N VAL A 165 -12.28 -12.63 5.35
CA VAL A 165 -13.31 -13.62 5.72
C VAL A 165 -12.78 -15.05 5.59
N GLU A 166 -12.02 -15.32 4.54
CA GLU A 166 -11.51 -16.67 4.26
C GLU A 166 -10.40 -17.09 5.24
N TYR A 167 -9.54 -16.15 5.65
CA TYR A 167 -8.35 -16.44 6.46
C TYR A 167 -8.36 -15.77 7.85
N GLY A 168 -9.46 -15.17 8.28
CA GLY A 168 -9.55 -14.35 9.50
C GLY A 168 -9.22 -15.06 10.82
N GLY A 169 -9.14 -16.38 10.82
CA GLY A 169 -8.67 -17.17 11.98
C GLY A 169 -7.16 -17.07 12.23
N SER A 170 -6.38 -16.67 11.22
CA SER A 170 -4.91 -16.64 11.27
C SER A 170 -4.31 -15.36 10.68
N ILE A 171 -4.98 -14.67 9.75
CA ILE A 171 -4.44 -13.50 9.04
C ILE A 171 -5.48 -12.38 9.08
N ARG A 172 -5.08 -11.19 9.50
CA ARG A 172 -5.89 -9.98 9.35
C ARG A 172 -5.59 -9.32 8.00
N VAL A 173 -6.62 -8.95 7.25
CA VAL A 173 -6.46 -8.25 5.97
C VAL A 173 -7.30 -6.98 5.99
N ASN A 174 -6.65 -5.84 5.77
CA ASN A 174 -7.30 -4.53 5.72
C ASN A 174 -6.88 -3.77 4.46
N THR A 175 -7.65 -2.79 4.10
CA THR A 175 -7.40 -1.94 2.94
C THR A 175 -7.26 -0.48 3.40
N VAL A 176 -6.25 0.23 2.94
CA VAL A 176 -6.11 1.68 3.14
C VAL A 176 -6.47 2.39 1.85
N LEU A 177 -7.24 3.46 1.94
CA LEU A 177 -7.69 4.28 0.82
C LEU A 177 -7.16 5.71 0.97
N PRO A 178 -5.93 5.99 0.50
CA PRO A 178 -5.39 7.33 0.52
C PRO A 178 -6.15 8.28 -0.41
N GLY A 179 -6.26 9.53 -0.01
CA GLY A 179 -6.67 10.65 -0.83
C GLY A 179 -5.51 11.28 -1.61
N PRO A 180 -5.53 12.59 -1.83
CA PRO A 180 -4.44 13.32 -2.49
C PRO A 180 -3.24 13.43 -1.53
N ILE A 181 -2.22 12.58 -1.75
CA ILE A 181 -1.00 12.49 -0.93
C ILE A 181 0.19 13.03 -1.73
N GLU A 182 0.99 13.92 -1.14
CA GLU A 182 2.19 14.52 -1.74
C GLU A 182 3.24 13.45 -2.07
N THR A 183 3.33 13.07 -3.33
CA THR A 183 4.25 12.05 -3.85
C THR A 183 4.73 12.48 -5.24
N ALA A 184 5.69 11.79 -5.82
CA ALA A 184 6.16 12.04 -7.18
C ALA A 184 5.04 11.94 -8.26
N MET A 185 3.88 11.35 -7.94
CA MET A 185 2.71 11.39 -8.85
C MET A 185 2.23 12.81 -9.12
N TRP A 186 2.50 13.74 -8.21
CA TRP A 186 2.14 15.16 -8.35
C TRP A 186 3.13 15.98 -9.17
N ASP A 187 4.29 15.44 -9.54
CA ASP A 187 5.30 16.18 -10.32
C ASP A 187 4.80 16.60 -11.71
N ARG A 188 3.76 15.94 -12.20
CA ARG A 188 3.09 16.25 -13.47
C ARG A 188 1.88 17.17 -13.33
N VAL A 189 1.52 17.53 -12.09
CA VAL A 189 0.38 18.39 -11.78
C VAL A 189 0.93 19.78 -11.46
N ASP A 190 0.40 20.80 -12.13
CA ASP A 190 0.78 22.18 -11.90
C ASP A 190 0.32 22.71 -10.54
N ALA A 191 0.75 23.92 -10.19
CA ALA A 191 0.45 24.53 -8.90
C ALA A 191 -1.07 24.74 -8.69
N GLU A 192 -1.81 25.06 -9.75
CA GLU A 192 -3.25 25.27 -9.70
C GLU A 192 -3.99 23.97 -9.42
N GLY A 193 -3.64 22.88 -10.11
CA GLY A 193 -4.22 21.56 -9.87
C GLY A 193 -3.91 20.99 -8.49
N ARG A 194 -2.70 21.25 -7.96
CA ARG A 194 -2.33 20.92 -6.58
C ARG A 194 -3.18 21.70 -5.58
N GLU A 195 -3.35 23.00 -5.77
CA GLU A 195 -4.16 23.85 -4.91
C GLU A 195 -5.64 23.44 -4.96
N GLN A 196 -6.19 23.15 -6.14
CA GLN A 196 -7.55 22.64 -6.30
C GLN A 196 -7.74 21.34 -5.53
N SER A 197 -6.81 20.41 -5.65
CA SER A 197 -6.86 19.12 -4.92
C SER A 197 -6.75 19.31 -3.41
N ALA A 198 -5.94 20.25 -2.96
CA ALA A 198 -5.83 20.60 -1.55
C ALA A 198 -7.14 21.17 -1.01
N ARG A 199 -7.78 22.11 -1.74
CA ARG A 199 -9.07 22.71 -1.38
C ARG A 199 -10.22 21.70 -1.38
N ALA A 200 -10.12 20.63 -2.17
CA ALA A 200 -11.12 19.57 -2.20
C ALA A 200 -11.09 18.68 -0.94
N THR A 201 -10.05 18.77 -0.11
CA THR A 201 -10.01 18.09 1.18
C THR A 201 -10.66 18.96 2.26
N ALA A 202 -11.32 18.35 3.24
CA ALA A 202 -11.91 19.10 4.37
C ALA A 202 -10.84 19.78 5.25
N ILE A 203 -9.60 19.25 5.29
CA ILE A 203 -8.48 19.83 6.05
C ILE A 203 -7.66 20.84 5.24
N GLY A 204 -7.98 21.10 3.96
CA GLY A 204 -7.44 22.18 3.14
C GLY A 204 -5.99 22.01 2.67
N ARG A 205 -5.45 20.77 2.66
CA ARG A 205 -4.09 20.48 2.19
C ARG A 205 -3.98 19.07 1.63
N LEU A 206 -2.91 18.82 0.87
CA LEU A 206 -2.50 17.45 0.54
C LEU A 206 -2.01 16.74 1.81
N GLY A 207 -2.24 15.43 1.87
CA GLY A 207 -1.67 14.57 2.90
C GLY A 207 -0.18 14.31 2.67
N GLN A 208 0.54 13.92 3.71
CA GLN A 208 1.93 13.49 3.61
C GLN A 208 2.02 11.96 3.58
N PRO A 209 3.00 11.37 2.89
CA PRO A 209 3.19 9.92 2.87
C PRO A 209 3.27 9.28 4.26
N ASP A 210 3.90 9.95 5.24
CA ASP A 210 4.01 9.46 6.61
C ASP A 210 2.65 9.38 7.32
N GLU A 211 1.69 10.26 6.99
CA GLU A 211 0.33 10.19 7.58
C GLU A 211 -0.40 8.90 7.17
N VAL A 212 -0.15 8.42 5.94
CA VAL A 212 -0.64 7.12 5.47
C VAL A 212 0.14 5.98 6.12
N ALA A 213 1.46 6.11 6.22
CA ALA A 213 2.32 5.10 6.83
C ALA A 213 2.00 4.85 8.31
N GLN A 214 1.56 5.87 9.05
CA GLN A 214 1.08 5.74 10.43
C GLN A 214 -0.16 4.85 10.53
N ALA A 215 -1.12 5.02 9.62
CA ALA A 215 -2.31 4.19 9.54
C ALA A 215 -1.97 2.74 9.17
N VAL A 216 -1.03 2.55 8.25
CA VAL A 216 -0.51 1.23 7.87
C VAL A 216 0.15 0.54 9.06
N ALA A 217 1.04 1.24 9.79
CA ALA A 217 1.72 0.68 10.96
C ALA A 217 0.73 0.28 12.06
N PHE A 218 -0.33 1.08 12.31
CA PHE A 218 -1.42 0.70 13.20
C PHE A 218 -2.08 -0.61 12.76
N LEU A 219 -2.47 -0.73 11.49
CA LEU A 219 -3.14 -1.92 10.96
C LEU A 219 -2.25 -3.17 11.00
N LEU A 220 -0.94 -3.01 10.86
CA LEU A 220 0.04 -4.09 10.99
C LEU A 220 0.24 -4.52 12.45
N SER A 221 0.04 -3.64 13.41
CA SER A 221 0.35 -3.86 14.83
C SER A 221 -0.70 -4.70 15.58
N ALA A 222 -0.37 -5.12 16.79
CA ALA A 222 -1.30 -5.78 17.70
C ALA A 222 -2.42 -4.86 18.20
N GLU A 223 -2.25 -3.53 18.12
CA GLU A 223 -3.31 -2.56 18.48
C GLU A 223 -4.54 -2.72 17.57
N ALA A 224 -4.36 -3.22 16.34
CA ALA A 224 -5.43 -3.54 15.39
C ALA A 224 -5.90 -5.01 15.47
N SER A 225 -5.72 -5.70 16.60
CA SER A 225 -6.04 -7.13 16.74
C SER A 225 -7.49 -7.51 16.43
N TYR A 226 -8.43 -6.57 16.58
CA TYR A 226 -9.85 -6.78 16.25
C TYR A 226 -10.27 -6.02 14.98
N VAL A 227 -9.30 -5.59 14.15
CA VAL A 227 -9.53 -4.88 12.89
C VAL A 227 -9.14 -5.78 11.72
N THR A 228 -10.13 -6.30 10.99
CA THR A 228 -9.97 -7.05 9.74
C THR A 228 -11.13 -6.74 8.80
N ALA A 229 -10.98 -6.92 7.50
CA ALA A 229 -11.94 -6.54 6.46
C ALA A 229 -12.27 -5.03 6.40
N ALA A 230 -11.55 -4.20 7.14
CA ALA A 230 -11.79 -2.77 7.16
C ALA A 230 -11.23 -2.09 5.89
N SER A 231 -11.93 -1.03 5.49
CA SER A 231 -11.48 -0.08 4.46
C SER A 231 -11.25 1.26 5.15
N LEU A 232 -10.00 1.56 5.52
CA LEU A 232 -9.63 2.78 6.23
C LEU A 232 -9.31 3.90 5.23
N VAL A 233 -10.16 4.92 5.20
CA VAL A 233 -9.95 6.11 4.37
C VAL A 233 -9.00 7.06 5.07
N VAL A 234 -7.95 7.50 4.36
CA VAL A 234 -6.92 8.45 4.84
C VAL A 234 -6.77 9.54 3.78
N ASP A 235 -7.72 10.47 3.75
CA ASP A 235 -7.91 11.39 2.63
C ASP A 235 -8.15 12.86 3.01
N GLY A 236 -8.02 13.20 4.29
CA GLY A 236 -8.29 14.55 4.76
C GLY A 236 -9.76 14.98 4.59
N GLY A 237 -10.70 14.01 4.50
CA GLY A 237 -12.11 14.24 4.29
C GLY A 237 -12.51 14.50 2.84
N TRP A 238 -11.62 14.24 1.88
CA TRP A 238 -11.87 14.45 0.45
C TRP A 238 -13.11 13.71 -0.04
N SER A 239 -13.26 12.43 0.32
CA SER A 239 -14.42 11.61 -0.11
C SER A 239 -15.72 11.94 0.60
N ALA A 240 -15.66 12.65 1.73
CA ALA A 240 -16.82 13.07 2.51
C ALA A 240 -17.26 14.50 2.20
N ALA A 241 -16.36 15.35 1.67
CA ALA A 241 -16.65 16.73 1.32
C ALA A 241 -17.62 16.78 0.13
N LYS A 242 -18.65 17.62 0.24
CA LYS A 242 -19.52 17.99 -0.89
C LYS A 242 -19.34 19.48 -1.13
N ASP A 243 -19.15 19.82 -2.40
CA ASP A 243 -19.30 21.21 -2.84
C ASP A 243 -20.79 21.53 -2.81
N SER A 244 -21.18 22.40 -1.88
CA SER A 244 -22.57 22.78 -1.62
C SER A 244 -22.92 24.19 -2.10
N ALA A 245 -22.04 24.77 -2.96
CA ALA A 245 -22.28 26.08 -3.56
C ALA A 245 -23.27 26.04 -4.71
#